data_9d35f95633b64428e9050b52734997dc
#
_entry.id   9d35f95633b64428e9050b52734997dc
#
_cell.length_a   1.000
_cell.length_b   1.000
_cell.length_c   1.000
_cell.angle_alpha   90.00
_cell.angle_beta   90.00
_cell.angle_gamma   90.00
#
_symmetry.space_group_name_H-M   'P 1'
#
loop_
_entity.id
_entity.type
_entity.pdbx_description
1 polymer ?
#
loop_
_entity_poly.entity_id
_entity_poly.type
_entity_poly.pdbx_seq_one_letter_code
_entity_poly.pdbx_strand_id
1 'polypeptide(L)'
;MGDIDYTASDDGRIAYVTLARPEYRNAQSRRLLEGLDVAFSTAADDHDVRVIVLQGEGDHFSSGHDLGTPAELDDRRDRPWPDGQLGEQRRSLELNVAATLRWRDIPKPTIAAVQGFCIYGGWIIASAMDLIVAADDARFLPAHFQYFSVPWDLGPRRTKELLWKAEFLDADELEAMGFVSQVVPRHELSSATTDLATQIARQDPFVASMIKRSVNEMQDQMGFRTSVTSAHSTYMQIQMAGKVVPKGQEGRIRRLPSVDRSLRD
;
A
#
# COMPACT_ATOMS: atom_id res chain seq x y z
N MET A 1 -18.07 -5.94 3.77
CA MET A 1 -17.17 -6.24 4.89
C MET A 1 -16.68 -4.99 5.62
N GLY A 2 -17.54 -4.02 5.82
CA GLY A 2 -17.30 -2.80 6.61
C GLY A 2 -16.45 -1.75 5.92
N ASP A 3 -15.15 -1.93 5.84
CA ASP A 3 -14.20 -0.96 5.28
C ASP A 3 -13.62 -1.41 3.92
N ILE A 4 -14.02 -2.61 3.44
CA ILE A 4 -13.62 -3.19 2.16
C ILE A 4 -14.85 -3.73 1.43
N ASP A 5 -14.98 -3.37 0.16
CA ASP A 5 -15.94 -3.98 -0.75
C ASP A 5 -15.24 -4.98 -1.69
N TYR A 6 -15.94 -6.06 -1.98
CA TYR A 6 -15.47 -7.11 -2.89
C TYR A 6 -16.54 -7.38 -3.96
N THR A 7 -16.14 -7.25 -5.22
CA THR A 7 -17.00 -7.58 -6.36
C THR A 7 -16.20 -8.37 -7.40
N ALA A 8 -16.89 -9.05 -8.31
CA ALA A 8 -16.27 -9.71 -9.43
C ALA A 8 -16.83 -9.15 -10.75
N SER A 9 -16.06 -9.29 -11.85
CA SER A 9 -16.55 -9.03 -13.21
C SER A 9 -17.67 -10.00 -13.58
N ASP A 10 -18.46 -9.67 -14.59
CA ASP A 10 -19.60 -10.49 -15.04
C ASP A 10 -19.19 -11.92 -15.40
N ASP A 11 -17.98 -12.13 -15.91
CA ASP A 11 -17.43 -13.44 -16.23
C ASP A 11 -16.66 -14.11 -15.06
N GLY A 12 -16.63 -13.46 -13.89
CA GLY A 12 -15.96 -13.94 -12.68
C GLY A 12 -14.42 -13.89 -12.69
N ARG A 13 -13.79 -13.45 -13.78
CA ARG A 13 -12.34 -13.57 -13.95
C ARG A 13 -11.52 -12.47 -13.27
N ILE A 14 -12.13 -11.33 -12.99
CA ILE A 14 -11.48 -10.20 -12.34
C ILE A 14 -12.18 -9.96 -11.01
N ALA A 15 -11.42 -10.03 -9.92
CA ALA A 15 -11.89 -9.59 -8.61
C ALA A 15 -11.50 -8.14 -8.37
N TYR A 16 -12.45 -7.32 -7.96
CA TYR A 16 -12.24 -5.94 -7.53
C TYR A 16 -12.31 -5.87 -6.01
N VAL A 17 -11.22 -5.45 -5.41
CA VAL A 17 -11.09 -5.20 -3.97
C VAL A 17 -11.02 -3.69 -3.79
N THR A 18 -12.03 -3.12 -3.14
CA THR A 18 -12.18 -1.66 -3.02
C THR A 18 -12.01 -1.23 -1.58
N LEU A 19 -11.09 -0.29 -1.35
CA LEU A 19 -10.98 0.43 -0.07
C LEU A 19 -12.20 1.34 0.06
N ALA A 20 -13.09 1.09 1.02
CA ALA A 20 -14.44 1.69 1.11
C ALA A 20 -14.60 2.58 2.35
N ARG A 21 -13.66 3.53 2.53
CA ARG A 21 -13.71 4.58 3.57
C ARG A 21 -13.42 5.97 2.98
N PRO A 22 -14.16 6.40 1.95
CA PRO A 22 -13.89 7.65 1.24
C PRO A 22 -13.94 8.89 2.15
N GLU A 23 -14.80 8.90 3.19
CA GLU A 23 -14.91 9.98 4.17
C GLU A 23 -13.62 10.21 4.98
N TYR A 24 -12.76 9.19 5.08
CA TYR A 24 -11.43 9.27 5.70
C TYR A 24 -10.31 9.11 4.66
N ARG A 25 -10.60 9.36 3.37
CA ARG A 25 -9.64 9.19 2.27
C ARG A 25 -8.99 7.81 2.28
N ASN A 26 -9.78 6.79 2.57
CA ASN A 26 -9.34 5.39 2.68
C ASN A 26 -8.15 5.20 3.64
N ALA A 27 -8.17 5.92 4.78
CA ALA A 27 -7.16 5.76 5.83
C ALA A 27 -7.19 4.33 6.38
N GLN A 28 -6.01 3.74 6.52
CA GLN A 28 -5.79 2.34 6.84
C GLN A 28 -5.94 2.08 8.34
N SER A 29 -7.17 1.82 8.78
CA SER A 29 -7.47 1.27 10.10
C SER A 29 -7.05 -0.20 10.18
N ARG A 30 -6.94 -0.73 11.40
CA ARG A 30 -6.74 -2.17 11.60
C ARG A 30 -7.84 -2.99 10.91
N ARG A 31 -9.10 -2.56 11.02
CA ARG A 31 -10.25 -3.24 10.40
C ARG A 31 -10.15 -3.25 8.87
N LEU A 32 -9.73 -2.15 8.27
CA LEU A 32 -9.51 -2.06 6.82
C LEU A 32 -8.41 -3.04 6.39
N LEU A 33 -7.26 -3.08 7.08
CA LEU A 33 -6.15 -3.97 6.74
C LEU A 33 -6.51 -5.45 6.93
N GLU A 34 -7.23 -5.80 8.00
CA GLU A 34 -7.75 -7.16 8.22
C GLU A 34 -8.79 -7.53 7.15
N GLY A 35 -9.70 -6.61 6.78
CA GLY A 35 -10.66 -6.80 5.70
C GLY A 35 -9.99 -6.99 4.35
N LEU A 36 -8.94 -6.25 4.08
CA LEU A 36 -8.13 -6.36 2.87
C LEU A 36 -7.45 -7.74 2.78
N ASP A 37 -6.90 -8.24 3.89
CA ASP A 37 -6.29 -9.57 3.95
C ASP A 37 -7.32 -10.68 3.65
N VAL A 38 -8.53 -10.56 4.20
CA VAL A 38 -9.65 -11.47 3.92
C VAL A 38 -10.08 -11.41 2.45
N ALA A 39 -10.22 -10.21 1.88
CA ALA A 39 -10.64 -10.04 0.49
C ALA A 39 -9.61 -10.63 -0.48
N PHE A 40 -8.33 -10.38 -0.25
CA PHE A 40 -7.26 -10.95 -1.05
C PHE A 40 -7.18 -12.47 -0.94
N SER A 41 -7.34 -13.04 0.27
CA SER A 41 -7.38 -14.49 0.45
C SER A 41 -8.58 -15.09 -0.29
N THR A 42 -9.76 -14.48 -0.18
CA THR A 42 -10.96 -14.90 -0.91
C THR A 42 -10.72 -14.93 -2.42
N ALA A 43 -10.14 -13.85 -2.97
CA ALA A 43 -9.83 -13.77 -4.39
C ALA A 43 -8.74 -14.77 -4.80
N ALA A 44 -7.77 -15.05 -3.93
CA ALA A 44 -6.70 -16.01 -4.19
C ALA A 44 -7.24 -17.46 -4.28
N ASP A 45 -8.20 -17.80 -3.42
CA ASP A 45 -8.78 -19.14 -3.32
C ASP A 45 -9.87 -19.40 -4.37
N ASP A 46 -10.45 -18.36 -4.96
CA ASP A 46 -11.49 -18.50 -5.99
C ASP A 46 -10.88 -18.96 -7.32
N HIS A 47 -11.25 -20.14 -7.79
CA HIS A 47 -10.71 -20.74 -9.02
C HIS A 47 -11.09 -20.02 -10.31
N ASP A 48 -12.15 -19.23 -10.32
CA ASP A 48 -12.58 -18.46 -11.50
C ASP A 48 -11.80 -17.17 -11.64
N VAL A 49 -11.37 -16.55 -10.53
CA VAL A 49 -10.58 -15.32 -10.51
C VAL A 49 -9.19 -15.55 -11.11
N ARG A 50 -8.84 -14.72 -12.09
CA ARG A 50 -7.55 -14.74 -12.81
C ARG A 50 -6.65 -13.53 -12.44
N VAL A 51 -7.25 -12.38 -12.17
CA VAL A 51 -6.58 -11.13 -11.84
C VAL A 51 -7.31 -10.45 -10.69
N ILE A 52 -6.57 -9.79 -9.82
CA ILE A 52 -7.12 -9.02 -8.71
C ILE A 52 -6.81 -7.55 -8.93
N VAL A 53 -7.81 -6.68 -8.86
CA VAL A 53 -7.68 -5.22 -8.93
C VAL A 53 -7.92 -4.65 -7.55
N LEU A 54 -6.96 -3.91 -7.03
CA LEU A 54 -7.08 -3.09 -5.82
C LEU A 54 -7.35 -1.65 -6.20
N GLN A 55 -8.42 -1.05 -5.66
CA GLN A 55 -8.81 0.33 -5.95
C GLN A 55 -9.32 1.04 -4.70
N GLY A 56 -9.45 2.36 -4.75
CA GLY A 56 -10.02 3.17 -3.68
C GLY A 56 -11.35 3.78 -4.10
N GLU A 57 -12.36 3.78 -3.21
CA GLU A 57 -13.59 4.53 -3.42
C GLU A 57 -13.35 6.04 -3.25
N GLY A 58 -14.08 6.85 -4.03
CA GLY A 58 -14.05 8.32 -3.94
C GLY A 58 -12.83 8.95 -4.59
N ASP A 59 -12.38 10.08 -4.03
CA ASP A 59 -11.39 10.95 -4.66
C ASP A 59 -9.94 10.46 -4.52
N HIS A 60 -9.67 9.54 -3.61
CA HIS A 60 -8.32 9.16 -3.24
C HIS A 60 -8.15 7.65 -3.14
N PHE A 61 -6.99 7.16 -3.54
CA PHE A 61 -6.63 5.76 -3.31
C PHE A 61 -6.48 5.47 -1.82
N SER A 62 -5.54 6.13 -1.13
CA SER A 62 -5.40 6.04 0.33
C SER A 62 -4.47 7.13 0.88
N SER A 63 -4.87 7.75 1.98
CA SER A 63 -4.05 8.70 2.74
C SER A 63 -3.06 8.02 3.71
N GLY A 64 -2.94 6.69 3.67
CA GLY A 64 -2.05 5.93 4.53
C GLY A 64 -2.67 5.54 5.88
N HIS A 65 -1.82 5.29 6.88
CA HIS A 65 -2.27 4.75 8.16
C HIS A 65 -3.28 5.64 8.87
N ASP A 66 -4.30 5.03 9.45
CA ASP A 66 -5.28 5.71 10.30
C ASP A 66 -4.61 6.18 11.61
N LEU A 67 -4.51 7.50 11.78
CA LEU A 67 -3.82 8.10 12.93
C LEU A 67 -4.73 8.30 14.15
N GLY A 68 -6.02 7.92 14.06
CA GLY A 68 -6.93 8.01 15.19
C GLY A 68 -8.32 8.51 14.83
N THR A 69 -8.95 7.96 13.80
CA THR A 69 -10.40 8.11 13.62
C THR A 69 -11.15 7.49 14.80
N PRO A 70 -12.39 7.91 15.10
CA PRO A 70 -13.17 7.34 16.19
C PRO A 70 -13.23 5.80 16.13
N ALA A 71 -13.46 5.22 14.95
CA ALA A 71 -13.53 3.78 14.75
C ALA A 71 -12.20 3.07 15.06
N GLU A 72 -11.06 3.65 14.68
CA GLU A 72 -9.74 3.11 14.99
C GLU A 72 -9.42 3.22 16.49
N LEU A 73 -9.83 4.32 17.15
CA LEU A 73 -9.63 4.49 18.60
C LEU A 73 -10.49 3.50 19.40
N ASP A 74 -11.72 3.27 18.95
CA ASP A 74 -12.61 2.27 19.56
C ASP A 74 -12.04 0.86 19.39
N ASP A 75 -11.57 0.52 18.19
CA ASP A 75 -10.93 -0.78 17.95
C ASP A 75 -9.68 -1.00 18.81
N ARG A 76 -8.84 0.02 18.98
CA ARG A 76 -7.65 -0.06 19.84
C ARG A 76 -8.01 -0.29 21.31
N ARG A 77 -9.13 0.29 21.78
CA ARG A 77 -9.62 0.07 23.13
C ARG A 77 -10.20 -1.34 23.31
N ASP A 78 -11.00 -1.80 22.34
CA ASP A 78 -11.75 -3.06 22.44
C ASP A 78 -10.89 -4.28 22.11
N ARG A 79 -9.85 -4.11 21.26
CA ARG A 79 -8.89 -5.15 20.86
C ARG A 79 -7.45 -4.68 21.09
N PRO A 80 -7.01 -4.41 22.33
CA PRO A 80 -5.69 -3.85 22.58
C PRO A 80 -4.59 -4.83 22.17
N TRP A 81 -3.52 -4.28 21.60
CA TRP A 81 -2.26 -5.00 21.50
C TRP A 81 -1.57 -5.03 22.86
N PRO A 82 -0.67 -6.00 23.10
CA PRO A 82 0.13 -6.00 24.32
C PRO A 82 0.80 -4.64 24.56
N ASP A 83 0.87 -4.21 25.80
CA ASP A 83 1.47 -2.93 26.15
C ASP A 83 2.97 -2.86 25.87
N GLY A 84 3.46 -1.65 25.67
CA GLY A 84 4.88 -1.37 25.52
C GLY A 84 5.45 -1.59 24.13
N GLN A 85 6.78 -1.53 24.02
CA GLN A 85 7.51 -1.55 22.76
C GLN A 85 7.31 -2.85 21.96
N LEU A 86 7.20 -3.98 22.65
CA LEU A 86 7.00 -5.28 22.02
C LEU A 86 5.64 -5.36 21.32
N GLY A 87 4.59 -4.87 21.95
CA GLY A 87 3.24 -4.85 21.38
C GLY A 87 3.17 -3.94 20.15
N GLU A 88 3.81 -2.77 20.20
CA GLU A 88 3.88 -1.86 19.07
C GLU A 88 4.66 -2.44 17.89
N GLN A 89 5.81 -3.07 18.18
CA GLN A 89 6.61 -3.76 17.16
C GLN A 89 5.80 -4.89 16.50
N ARG A 90 5.13 -5.72 17.32
CA ARG A 90 4.31 -6.83 16.83
C ARG A 90 3.16 -6.33 15.96
N ARG A 91 2.45 -5.28 16.42
CA ARG A 91 1.37 -4.66 15.64
C ARG A 91 1.86 -4.15 14.30
N SER A 92 2.95 -3.38 14.31
CA SER A 92 3.50 -2.79 13.08
C SER A 92 4.01 -3.88 12.12
N LEU A 93 4.69 -4.90 12.65
CA LEU A 93 5.18 -6.01 11.83
C LEU A 93 4.03 -6.78 11.18
N GLU A 94 3.00 -7.15 11.95
CA GLU A 94 1.89 -7.95 11.46
C GLU A 94 1.04 -7.19 10.44
N LEU A 95 0.59 -5.97 10.79
CA LEU A 95 -0.36 -5.24 9.96
C LEU A 95 0.28 -4.62 8.72
N ASN A 96 1.55 -4.23 8.78
CA ASN A 96 2.14 -3.45 7.69
C ASN A 96 3.17 -4.24 6.88
N VAL A 97 3.94 -5.14 7.49
CA VAL A 97 4.99 -5.88 6.77
C VAL A 97 4.53 -7.27 6.39
N ALA A 98 4.09 -8.08 7.36
CA ALA A 98 3.70 -9.46 7.09
C ALA A 98 2.50 -9.53 6.15
N ALA A 99 1.48 -8.66 6.36
CA ALA A 99 0.31 -8.57 5.50
C ALA A 99 0.72 -8.18 4.06
N THR A 100 1.50 -7.12 3.88
CA THR A 100 1.92 -6.68 2.53
C THR A 100 2.78 -7.72 1.81
N LEU A 101 3.63 -8.44 2.52
CA LEU A 101 4.38 -9.56 1.92
C LEU A 101 3.46 -10.71 1.50
N ARG A 102 2.42 -11.04 2.30
CA ARG A 102 1.41 -12.03 1.88
C ARG A 102 0.68 -11.59 0.61
N TRP A 103 0.30 -10.32 0.50
CA TRP A 103 -0.40 -9.80 -0.68
C TRP A 103 0.48 -9.79 -1.93
N ARG A 104 1.77 -9.43 -1.79
CA ARG A 104 2.75 -9.56 -2.88
C ARG A 104 2.84 -10.99 -3.39
N ASP A 105 2.72 -11.97 -2.51
CA ASP A 105 2.93 -13.38 -2.83
C ASP A 105 1.67 -14.11 -3.31
N ILE A 106 0.52 -13.43 -3.40
CA ILE A 106 -0.70 -14.02 -3.96
C ILE A 106 -0.39 -14.63 -5.34
N PRO A 107 -0.76 -15.90 -5.60
CA PRO A 107 -0.36 -16.61 -6.82
C PRO A 107 -1.15 -16.18 -8.06
N LYS A 108 -1.67 -14.96 -8.06
CA LYS A 108 -2.43 -14.34 -9.17
C LYS A 108 -1.87 -12.97 -9.46
N PRO A 109 -1.89 -12.50 -10.72
CA PRO A 109 -1.56 -11.12 -11.05
C PRO A 109 -2.44 -10.13 -10.27
N THR A 110 -1.84 -9.04 -9.81
CA THR A 110 -2.49 -7.99 -9.05
C THR A 110 -2.22 -6.61 -9.65
N ILE A 111 -3.22 -5.74 -9.71
CA ILE A 111 -3.10 -4.39 -10.26
C ILE A 111 -3.66 -3.40 -9.24
N ALA A 112 -2.92 -2.33 -8.95
CA ALA A 112 -3.45 -1.18 -8.22
C ALA A 112 -3.98 -0.13 -9.21
N ALA A 113 -5.23 0.31 -9.02
CA ALA A 113 -5.81 1.47 -9.70
C ALA A 113 -5.75 2.67 -8.75
N VAL A 114 -4.91 3.65 -9.06
CA VAL A 114 -4.54 4.72 -8.13
C VAL A 114 -5.02 6.07 -8.63
N GLN A 115 -5.84 6.78 -7.84
CA GLN A 115 -6.27 8.16 -8.08
C GLN A 115 -6.04 9.04 -6.86
N GLY A 116 -5.88 10.35 -7.07
CA GLY A 116 -5.69 11.32 -6.01
C GLY A 116 -4.54 10.91 -5.07
N PHE A 117 -4.74 10.96 -3.78
CA PHE A 117 -3.66 10.67 -2.84
C PHE A 117 -3.34 9.17 -2.69
N CYS A 118 -2.05 8.85 -2.84
CA CYS A 118 -1.43 7.58 -2.51
C CYS A 118 -0.24 7.84 -1.57
N ILE A 119 -0.52 7.95 -0.26
CA ILE A 119 0.39 8.51 0.73
C ILE A 119 0.82 7.42 1.73
N TYR A 120 2.10 7.36 2.06
CA TYR A 120 2.70 6.52 3.10
C TYR A 120 2.24 5.05 3.04
N GLY A 121 1.34 4.63 3.94
CA GLY A 121 0.75 3.29 3.91
C GLY A 121 0.02 2.99 2.60
N GLY A 122 -0.61 3.99 1.96
CA GLY A 122 -1.20 3.88 0.63
C GLY A 122 -0.19 3.46 -0.42
N TRP A 123 0.99 4.11 -0.42
CA TRP A 123 2.10 3.71 -1.30
C TRP A 123 2.55 2.27 -1.01
N ILE A 124 2.65 1.88 0.28
CA ILE A 124 3.08 0.53 0.65
C ILE A 124 2.15 -0.54 0.08
N ILE A 125 0.82 -0.37 0.22
CA ILE A 125 -0.13 -1.36 -0.30
C ILE A 125 -0.20 -1.34 -1.84
N ALA A 126 -0.08 -0.18 -2.49
CA ALA A 126 0.03 -0.11 -3.94
C ALA A 126 1.29 -0.82 -4.45
N SER A 127 2.44 -0.64 -3.76
CA SER A 127 3.72 -1.30 -4.09
C SER A 127 3.71 -2.81 -3.90
N ALA A 128 2.73 -3.36 -3.16
CA ALA A 128 2.59 -4.81 -3.03
C ALA A 128 1.89 -5.45 -4.24
N MET A 129 1.26 -4.64 -5.11
CA MET A 129 0.66 -5.11 -6.34
C MET A 129 1.72 -5.22 -7.45
N ASP A 130 1.47 -6.11 -8.41
CA ASP A 130 2.43 -6.37 -9.50
C ASP A 130 2.53 -5.21 -10.49
N LEU A 131 1.40 -4.54 -10.75
CA LEU A 131 1.29 -3.42 -11.67
C LEU A 131 0.50 -2.27 -11.04
N ILE A 132 0.77 -1.05 -11.50
CA ILE A 132 0.05 0.15 -11.05
C ILE A 132 -0.44 0.92 -12.27
N VAL A 133 -1.74 1.12 -12.39
CA VAL A 133 -2.35 2.08 -13.31
C VAL A 133 -2.73 3.31 -12.49
N ALA A 134 -2.25 4.49 -12.88
CA ALA A 134 -2.50 5.72 -12.15
C ALA A 134 -3.33 6.71 -12.98
N ALA A 135 -4.20 7.43 -12.31
CA ALA A 135 -4.82 8.62 -12.90
C ALA A 135 -3.79 9.77 -13.01
N ASP A 136 -3.96 10.65 -13.97
CA ASP A 136 -3.14 11.84 -14.20
C ASP A 136 -3.13 12.82 -13.02
N ASP A 137 -4.16 12.76 -12.15
CA ASP A 137 -4.25 13.54 -10.90
C ASP A 137 -3.67 12.83 -9.68
N ALA A 138 -3.12 11.63 -9.84
CA ALA A 138 -2.58 10.87 -8.72
C ALA A 138 -1.30 11.51 -8.15
N ARG A 139 -1.30 11.65 -6.82
CA ARG A 139 -0.22 12.27 -6.06
C ARG A 139 0.35 11.28 -5.06
N PHE A 140 1.61 10.97 -5.21
CA PHE A 140 2.29 9.97 -4.41
C PHE A 140 3.24 10.62 -3.41
N LEU A 141 3.22 10.12 -2.17
CA LEU A 141 4.18 10.56 -1.15
C LEU A 141 4.71 9.36 -0.38
N PRO A 142 6.01 9.01 -0.52
CA PRO A 142 6.62 7.96 0.28
C PRO A 142 6.74 8.38 1.74
N ALA A 143 6.77 7.42 2.65
CA ALA A 143 7.04 7.69 4.06
C ALA A 143 8.47 8.24 4.23
N HIS A 144 8.70 9.03 5.29
CA HIS A 144 10.04 9.49 5.67
C HIS A 144 11.04 8.34 5.84
N PHE A 145 10.53 7.19 6.17
CA PHE A 145 11.29 5.97 6.34
C PHE A 145 10.51 4.82 5.70
N GLN A 146 10.73 4.61 4.41
CA GLN A 146 10.02 3.56 3.68
C GLN A 146 10.64 2.18 3.95
N TYR A 147 9.85 1.27 4.45
CA TYR A 147 10.27 -0.09 4.80
C TYR A 147 9.68 -1.17 3.87
N PHE A 148 9.30 -0.81 2.64
CA PHE A 148 8.82 -1.77 1.65
C PHE A 148 9.61 -1.67 0.34
N SER A 149 8.97 -1.61 -0.82
CA SER A 149 9.61 -1.87 -2.11
C SER A 149 10.39 -0.71 -2.73
N VAL A 150 10.19 0.53 -2.28
CA VAL A 150 10.72 1.74 -2.95
C VAL A 150 12.20 1.66 -3.35
N PRO A 151 13.14 1.14 -2.53
CA PRO A 151 14.54 1.01 -2.95
C PRO A 151 14.75 0.02 -4.10
N TRP A 152 13.83 -0.93 -4.26
CA TRP A 152 13.86 -1.94 -5.31
C TRP A 152 13.26 -1.41 -6.60
N ASP A 153 12.19 -0.63 -6.50
CA ASP A 153 11.48 -0.07 -7.64
C ASP A 153 12.24 1.10 -8.27
N LEU A 154 12.81 1.99 -7.42
CA LEU A 154 13.41 3.26 -7.85
C LEU A 154 14.95 3.30 -7.76
N GLY A 155 15.54 2.26 -7.17
CA GLY A 155 16.96 2.21 -6.88
C GLY A 155 17.40 3.11 -5.70
N PRO A 156 18.58 2.83 -5.10
CA PRO A 156 18.96 3.39 -3.80
C PRO A 156 19.24 4.90 -3.79
N ARG A 157 19.70 5.47 -4.91
CA ARG A 157 20.00 6.91 -4.97
C ARG A 157 18.71 7.73 -5.02
N ARG A 158 17.78 7.34 -5.89
CA ARG A 158 16.51 8.04 -6.03
C ARG A 158 15.67 7.91 -4.76
N THR A 159 15.64 6.72 -4.17
CA THR A 159 14.98 6.48 -2.88
C THR A 159 15.47 7.44 -1.80
N LYS A 160 16.79 7.59 -1.63
CA LYS A 160 17.35 8.51 -0.63
C LYS A 160 16.92 9.96 -0.90
N GLU A 161 16.99 10.39 -2.15
CA GLU A 161 16.56 11.74 -2.55
C GLU A 161 15.09 11.97 -2.20
N LEU A 162 14.20 11.08 -2.59
CA LEU A 162 12.77 11.19 -2.35
C LEU A 162 12.42 11.19 -0.86
N LEU A 163 13.01 10.27 -0.09
CA LEU A 163 12.74 10.18 1.35
C LEU A 163 13.29 11.38 2.13
N TRP A 164 14.41 11.97 1.70
CA TRP A 164 14.96 13.17 2.35
C TRP A 164 14.21 14.44 1.98
N LYS A 165 13.74 14.57 0.73
CA LYS A 165 12.94 15.71 0.30
C LYS A 165 11.52 15.66 0.86
N ALA A 166 10.94 14.46 0.97
CA ALA A 166 9.58 14.23 1.42
C ALA A 166 8.55 15.10 0.67
N GLU A 167 8.69 15.16 -0.65
CA GLU A 167 7.84 15.92 -1.55
C GLU A 167 6.87 14.98 -2.29
N PHE A 168 5.74 15.53 -2.73
CA PHE A 168 4.83 14.81 -3.59
C PHE A 168 5.45 14.58 -4.97
N LEU A 169 5.16 13.41 -5.54
CA LEU A 169 5.50 13.02 -6.89
C LEU A 169 4.23 12.89 -7.71
N ASP A 170 4.29 13.31 -8.95
CA ASP A 170 3.23 13.13 -9.92
C ASP A 170 3.27 11.72 -10.53
N ALA A 171 2.14 11.27 -11.08
CA ALA A 171 2.04 9.96 -11.71
C ALA A 171 3.00 9.82 -12.90
N ASP A 172 3.14 10.86 -13.75
CA ASP A 172 4.04 10.89 -14.90
C ASP A 172 5.51 10.74 -14.49
N GLU A 173 5.93 11.37 -13.39
CA GLU A 173 7.28 11.22 -12.86
C GLU A 173 7.56 9.76 -12.47
N LEU A 174 6.58 9.10 -11.86
CA LEU A 174 6.70 7.70 -11.42
C LEU A 174 6.57 6.70 -12.57
N GLU A 175 5.81 7.03 -13.62
CA GLU A 175 5.81 6.25 -14.86
C GLU A 175 7.18 6.32 -15.55
N ALA A 176 7.76 7.52 -15.65
CA ALA A 176 9.11 7.70 -16.21
C ALA A 176 10.20 6.95 -15.40
N MET A 177 9.96 6.67 -14.12
CA MET A 177 10.84 5.88 -13.26
C MET A 177 10.55 4.38 -13.28
N GLY A 178 9.45 3.94 -13.92
CA GLY A 178 9.05 2.55 -13.99
C GLY A 178 8.31 2.02 -12.75
N PHE A 179 7.90 2.89 -11.83
CA PHE A 179 7.07 2.51 -10.68
C PHE A 179 5.59 2.41 -11.05
N VAL A 180 5.08 3.36 -11.83
CA VAL A 180 3.74 3.31 -12.43
C VAL A 180 3.86 2.65 -13.81
N SER A 181 2.97 1.71 -14.10
CA SER A 181 2.97 0.96 -15.37
C SER A 181 2.30 1.74 -16.49
N GLN A 182 1.31 2.57 -16.16
CA GLN A 182 0.55 3.37 -17.10
C GLN A 182 -0.12 4.55 -16.40
N VAL A 183 -0.08 5.74 -17.02
CA VAL A 183 -0.84 6.92 -16.61
C VAL A 183 -1.96 7.17 -17.61
N VAL A 184 -3.17 7.47 -17.10
CA VAL A 184 -4.36 7.74 -17.91
C VAL A 184 -5.16 8.92 -17.32
N PRO A 185 -5.99 9.60 -18.12
CA PRO A 185 -6.95 10.57 -17.57
C PRO A 185 -7.82 9.92 -16.47
N ARG A 186 -8.11 10.65 -15.39
CA ARG A 186 -8.86 10.11 -14.25
C ARG A 186 -10.16 9.39 -14.66
N HIS A 187 -10.91 9.96 -15.61
CA HIS A 187 -12.17 9.37 -16.06
C HIS A 187 -12.01 8.06 -16.83
N GLU A 188 -10.79 7.73 -17.26
CA GLU A 188 -10.43 6.48 -17.95
C GLU A 188 -9.79 5.43 -17.02
N LEU A 189 -9.48 5.78 -15.77
CA LEU A 189 -8.76 4.89 -14.86
C LEU A 189 -9.42 3.50 -14.73
N SER A 190 -10.73 3.48 -14.49
CA SER A 190 -11.46 2.23 -14.32
C SER A 190 -11.46 1.37 -15.60
N SER A 191 -11.72 1.98 -16.76
CA SER A 191 -11.71 1.25 -18.05
C SER A 191 -10.32 0.76 -18.41
N ALA A 192 -9.30 1.59 -18.31
CA ALA A 192 -7.92 1.23 -18.63
C ALA A 192 -7.41 0.10 -17.71
N THR A 193 -7.74 0.17 -16.41
CA THR A 193 -7.39 -0.91 -15.46
C THR A 193 -8.10 -2.22 -15.81
N THR A 194 -9.40 -2.14 -16.14
CA THR A 194 -10.20 -3.32 -16.54
C THR A 194 -9.68 -3.93 -17.85
N ASP A 195 -9.31 -3.11 -18.83
CA ASP A 195 -8.74 -3.57 -20.09
C ASP A 195 -7.41 -4.30 -19.89
N LEU A 196 -6.53 -3.74 -19.06
CA LEU A 196 -5.26 -4.38 -18.68
C LEU A 196 -5.51 -5.71 -17.95
N ALA A 197 -6.42 -5.71 -16.96
CA ALA A 197 -6.78 -6.92 -16.22
C ALA A 197 -7.36 -7.98 -17.15
N THR A 198 -8.24 -7.59 -18.09
CA THR A 198 -8.84 -8.49 -19.09
C THR A 198 -7.77 -9.07 -20.02
N GLN A 199 -6.80 -8.27 -20.43
CA GLN A 199 -5.69 -8.75 -21.25
C GLN A 199 -4.86 -9.80 -20.51
N ILE A 200 -4.54 -9.55 -19.24
CA ILE A 200 -3.77 -10.48 -18.40
C ILE A 200 -4.58 -11.74 -18.12
N ALA A 201 -5.90 -11.64 -17.87
CA ALA A 201 -6.79 -12.77 -17.59
C ALA A 201 -6.95 -13.76 -18.75
N ARG A 202 -6.50 -13.41 -19.97
CA ARG A 202 -6.42 -14.31 -21.13
C ARG A 202 -5.27 -15.31 -21.06
N GLN A 203 -4.27 -15.02 -20.24
CA GLN A 203 -3.14 -15.93 -20.03
C GLN A 203 -3.59 -17.19 -19.31
N ASP A 204 -2.89 -18.29 -19.57
CA ASP A 204 -3.04 -19.50 -18.75
C ASP A 204 -2.70 -19.15 -17.29
N PRO A 205 -3.58 -19.48 -16.32
CA PRO A 205 -3.41 -19.08 -14.93
C PRO A 205 -2.16 -19.66 -14.28
N PHE A 206 -1.77 -20.87 -14.67
CA PHE A 206 -0.53 -21.48 -14.19
C PHE A 206 0.68 -20.71 -14.71
N VAL A 207 0.69 -20.35 -15.99
CA VAL A 207 1.78 -19.56 -16.59
C VAL A 207 1.87 -18.18 -15.94
N ALA A 208 0.74 -17.48 -15.75
CA ALA A 208 0.71 -16.18 -15.09
C ALA A 208 1.25 -16.24 -13.66
N SER A 209 0.84 -17.27 -12.89
CA SER A 209 1.35 -17.52 -11.55
C SER A 209 2.86 -17.80 -11.53
N MET A 210 3.35 -18.61 -12.48
CA MET A 210 4.79 -18.95 -12.54
C MET A 210 5.65 -17.76 -12.96
N ILE A 211 5.17 -16.88 -13.83
CA ILE A 211 5.85 -15.62 -14.16
C ILE A 211 6.03 -14.78 -12.89
N LYS A 212 4.94 -14.50 -12.17
CA LYS A 212 4.99 -13.73 -10.92
C LYS A 212 5.94 -14.36 -9.91
N ARG A 213 5.78 -15.66 -9.67
CA ARG A 213 6.62 -16.40 -8.74
C ARG A 213 8.09 -16.30 -9.09
N SER A 214 8.45 -16.52 -10.36
CA SER A 214 9.85 -16.45 -10.83
C SER A 214 10.48 -15.08 -10.58
N VAL A 215 9.75 -13.99 -10.87
CA VAL A 215 10.23 -12.63 -10.64
C VAL A 215 10.35 -12.33 -9.15
N ASN A 216 9.35 -12.71 -8.34
CA ASN A 216 9.39 -12.51 -6.89
C ASN A 216 10.53 -13.31 -6.23
N GLU A 217 10.75 -14.56 -6.65
CA GLU A 217 11.86 -15.38 -6.14
C GLU A 217 13.23 -14.77 -6.50
N MET A 218 13.37 -14.19 -7.69
CA MET A 218 14.60 -13.47 -8.07
C MET A 218 14.86 -12.30 -7.13
N GLN A 219 13.85 -11.46 -6.86
CA GLN A 219 13.99 -10.36 -5.91
C GLN A 219 14.30 -10.85 -4.49
N ASP A 220 13.67 -11.95 -4.05
CA ASP A 220 13.90 -12.55 -2.74
C ASP A 220 15.33 -13.10 -2.60
N GLN A 221 15.88 -13.74 -3.63
CA GLN A 221 17.28 -14.16 -3.69
C GLN A 221 18.25 -12.98 -3.65
N MET A 222 17.87 -11.85 -4.21
CA MET A 222 18.63 -10.59 -4.11
C MET A 222 18.48 -9.90 -2.75
N GLY A 223 17.68 -10.46 -1.82
CA GLY A 223 17.55 -9.99 -0.44
C GLY A 223 16.34 -9.07 -0.18
N PHE A 224 15.30 -9.06 -1.02
CA PHE A 224 14.12 -8.21 -0.86
C PHE A 224 13.50 -8.35 0.54
N ARG A 225 13.11 -9.54 0.96
CA ARG A 225 12.49 -9.78 2.27
C ARG A 225 13.37 -9.39 3.44
N THR A 226 14.65 -9.71 3.36
CA THR A 226 15.65 -9.34 4.38
C THR A 226 15.78 -7.82 4.48
N SER A 227 15.82 -7.13 3.34
CA SER A 227 15.88 -5.67 3.26
C SER A 227 14.65 -5.02 3.87
N VAL A 228 13.44 -5.49 3.53
CA VAL A 228 12.17 -5.00 4.09
C VAL A 228 12.14 -5.16 5.61
N THR A 229 12.52 -6.33 6.12
CA THR A 229 12.54 -6.61 7.56
C THR A 229 13.58 -5.73 8.29
N SER A 230 14.75 -5.55 7.69
CA SER A 230 15.80 -4.68 8.25
C SER A 230 15.36 -3.21 8.26
N ALA A 231 14.76 -2.73 7.18
CA ALA A 231 14.23 -1.37 7.09
C ALA A 231 13.11 -1.13 8.11
N HIS A 232 12.21 -2.11 8.30
CA HIS A 232 11.19 -2.04 9.35
C HIS A 232 11.81 -1.98 10.74
N SER A 233 12.84 -2.78 11.02
CA SER A 233 13.54 -2.72 12.31
C SER A 233 14.15 -1.34 12.58
N THR A 234 14.75 -0.71 11.57
CA THR A 234 15.29 0.64 11.65
C THR A 234 14.18 1.69 11.85
N TYR A 235 13.05 1.53 11.14
CA TYR A 235 11.85 2.35 11.35
C TYR A 235 11.37 2.29 12.80
N MET A 236 11.29 1.08 13.38
CA MET A 236 10.89 0.91 14.77
C MET A 236 11.88 1.56 15.76
N GLN A 237 13.18 1.51 15.50
CA GLN A 237 14.17 2.22 16.31
C GLN A 237 13.93 3.73 16.32
N ILE A 238 13.62 4.33 15.17
CA ILE A 238 13.29 5.76 15.07
C ILE A 238 12.00 6.09 15.84
N GLN A 239 10.96 5.26 15.71
CA GLN A 239 9.71 5.44 16.44
C GLN A 239 9.91 5.34 17.97
N MET A 240 10.75 4.41 18.40
CA MET A 240 11.10 4.25 19.82
C MET A 240 11.96 5.39 20.34
N ALA A 241 12.94 5.86 19.58
CA ALA A 241 13.78 7.00 19.94
C ALA A 241 12.95 8.27 20.15
N GLY A 242 11.95 8.52 19.30
CA GLY A 242 11.01 9.63 19.45
C GLY A 242 10.17 9.58 20.74
N LYS A 243 10.08 8.43 21.42
CA LYS A 243 9.38 8.25 22.69
C LYS A 243 10.25 8.47 23.92
N VAL A 244 11.56 8.55 23.76
CA VAL A 244 12.54 8.76 24.83
C VAL A 244 12.86 10.27 24.99
N VAL A 245 12.04 11.15 24.45
CA VAL A 245 12.25 12.60 24.57
C VAL A 245 11.98 13.07 26.00
N PRO A 246 12.86 13.87 26.62
CA PRO A 246 12.69 14.38 27.96
C PRO A 246 11.37 15.13 28.14
N LYS A 247 10.72 14.95 29.30
CA LYS A 247 9.52 15.70 29.69
C LYS A 247 9.73 17.19 29.46
N GLY A 248 8.84 17.80 28.66
CA GLY A 248 8.89 19.22 28.30
C GLY A 248 9.19 19.50 26.81
N GLN A 249 9.56 18.49 26.03
CA GLN A 249 9.75 18.61 24.57
C GLN A 249 8.73 17.81 23.75
N GLU A 250 7.74 17.23 24.40
CA GLU A 250 6.74 16.31 23.83
C GLU A 250 5.89 16.92 22.69
N GLY A 251 5.79 18.25 22.63
CA GLY A 251 5.06 18.96 21.57
C GLY A 251 5.85 19.24 20.30
N ARG A 252 7.18 19.13 20.31
CA ARG A 252 8.02 19.50 19.16
C ARG A 252 8.23 18.40 18.12
N ILE A 253 8.05 17.14 18.48
CA ILE A 253 8.30 15.99 17.59
C ILE A 253 7.02 15.49 16.91
N ARG A 254 5.83 15.84 17.42
CA ARG A 254 4.53 15.44 16.84
C ARG A 254 4.12 16.15 15.56
N ARG A 255 4.80 17.21 15.15
CA ARG A 255 4.54 17.92 13.89
C ARG A 255 5.77 17.83 13.02
N LEU A 256 5.80 16.85 12.13
CA LEU A 256 6.75 16.84 11.02
C LEU A 256 6.39 18.03 10.11
N PRO A 257 7.29 19.02 9.94
CA PRO A 257 6.95 20.26 9.23
C PRO A 257 6.54 20.09 7.77
N SER A 258 6.88 18.97 7.17
CA SER A 258 6.60 18.65 5.77
C SER A 258 5.13 18.31 5.48
N VAL A 259 4.43 17.67 6.42
CA VAL A 259 3.02 17.26 6.21
C VAL A 259 2.06 18.46 6.33
N ASP A 260 2.40 19.46 7.15
CA ASP A 260 1.52 20.60 7.43
C ASP A 260 1.56 21.70 6.35
N ARG A 261 2.58 21.71 5.47
CA ARG A 261 2.69 22.68 4.37
C ARG A 261 2.02 22.25 3.08
N SER A 262 2.01 20.95 2.78
CA SER A 262 1.47 20.43 1.53
C SER A 262 -0.03 20.15 1.56
N LEU A 263 -0.68 20.24 2.72
CA LEU A 263 -2.13 20.05 2.88
C LEU A 263 -2.91 21.39 2.95
N ARG A 264 -2.24 22.54 2.80
CA ARG A 264 -2.86 23.87 2.91
C ARG A 264 -3.04 24.60 1.58
N ASP A 265 -2.55 24.06 0.50
CA ASP A 265 -2.76 24.48 -0.89
C ASP A 265 -3.50 23.37 -1.63
#